data_688c81e6a1982330cd6850917d721c48
#
_entry.id   688c81e6a1982330cd6850917d721c48
#
_cell.length_a   1.000
_cell.length_b   1.000
_cell.length_c   1.000
_cell.angle_alpha   90.00
_cell.angle_beta   90.00
_cell.angle_gamma   90.00
#
_symmetry.space_group_name_H-M   'P 1'
#
loop_
_entity.id
_entity.type
_entity.pdbx_description
1 polymer ?
#
loop_
_entity_poly.entity_id
_entity_poly.type
_entity_poly.pdbx_seq_one_letter_code
_entity_poly.pdbx_strand_id
1 'polypeptide(L)'
;GQKVRRIIDATWGEILKHDGELCDARFSKCCGGVMEKFSVCWEDKDYEYLQPLPDTPGQQEGVKAFCDTSDKEILSKVLNNYDQETVDFYRWNEVYERESLSALIEERSGISLGQVKSLEPLERGQSGRISRLRIVGSERTLVVGKELEIRRILSKSHLKSSAFDIEY
;
A
#
# COMPACT_ATOMS: atom_id res chain seq x y z
N GLY A 1 -19.01 21.80 -10.54
CA GLY A 1 -20.42 22.05 -10.28
C GLY A 1 -20.66 22.68 -8.91
N GLN A 2 -21.88 23.11 -8.61
CA GLN A 2 -22.25 23.83 -7.38
C GLN A 2 -21.88 23.03 -6.09
N LYS A 3 -22.05 21.71 -6.09
CA LYS A 3 -21.71 20.86 -4.93
C LYS A 3 -20.22 20.95 -4.58
N VAL A 4 -19.34 20.88 -5.57
CA VAL A 4 -17.89 20.98 -5.37
C VAL A 4 -17.52 22.35 -4.80
N ARG A 5 -18.09 23.41 -5.36
CA ARG A 5 -17.86 24.79 -4.89
C ARG A 5 -18.27 24.96 -3.42
N ARG A 6 -19.46 24.46 -3.05
CA ARG A 6 -19.94 24.51 -1.65
C ARG A 6 -19.02 23.75 -0.69
N ILE A 7 -18.44 22.61 -1.10
CA ILE A 7 -17.47 21.85 -0.29
C ILE A 7 -16.18 22.67 -0.11
N ILE A 8 -15.64 23.23 -1.20
CA ILE A 8 -14.42 24.04 -1.16
C ILE A 8 -14.64 25.28 -0.29
N ASP A 9 -15.78 25.97 -0.46
CA ASP A 9 -16.10 27.17 0.33
C ASP A 9 -16.25 26.84 1.83
N ALA A 10 -16.81 25.65 2.16
CA ALA A 10 -17.03 25.22 3.54
C ALA A 10 -15.73 24.83 4.27
N THR A 11 -14.68 24.41 3.52
CA THR A 11 -13.39 23.99 4.08
C THR A 11 -12.27 24.98 3.76
N TRP A 12 -12.61 26.13 3.24
CA TRP A 12 -11.63 27.15 2.85
C TRP A 12 -10.79 27.63 4.03
N GLY A 13 -9.46 27.45 3.92
CA GLY A 13 -8.52 27.83 4.97
C GLY A 13 -8.38 26.80 6.11
N GLU A 14 -9.13 25.70 6.08
CA GLU A 14 -8.92 24.58 7.02
C GLU A 14 -7.70 23.77 6.61
N ILE A 15 -6.77 23.60 7.55
CA ILE A 15 -5.52 22.85 7.36
C ILE A 15 -5.23 21.98 8.57
N LEU A 16 -4.57 20.86 8.35
CA LEU A 16 -4.05 20.02 9.45
C LEU A 16 -2.68 20.53 9.87
N LYS A 17 -2.50 20.76 11.17
CA LYS A 17 -1.24 21.19 11.77
C LYS A 17 -0.86 20.29 12.94
N HIS A 18 0.43 20.08 13.11
CA HIS A 18 1.03 19.47 14.27
C HIS A 18 2.22 20.32 14.69
N ASP A 19 2.27 20.73 15.97
CA ASP A 19 3.30 21.63 16.53
C ASP A 19 3.54 22.93 15.73
N GLY A 20 2.47 23.49 15.18
CA GLY A 20 2.54 24.72 14.40
C GLY A 20 2.87 24.54 12.92
N GLU A 21 3.37 23.39 12.51
CA GLU A 21 3.73 23.07 11.14
C GLU A 21 2.59 22.38 10.37
N LEU A 22 2.60 22.48 9.03
CA LEU A 22 1.64 21.78 8.18
C LEU A 22 1.90 20.28 8.20
N CYS A 23 0.85 19.49 8.43
CA CYS A 23 0.93 18.04 8.34
C CYS A 23 1.08 17.53 6.91
N ASP A 24 1.85 16.47 6.73
CA ASP A 24 1.79 15.62 5.54
C ASP A 24 0.49 14.79 5.62
N ALA A 25 -0.56 15.28 4.97
CA ALA A 25 -1.92 14.71 5.04
C ALA A 25 -2.13 13.61 3.99
N ARG A 26 -1.28 12.59 3.98
CA ARG A 26 -1.42 11.44 3.08
C ARG A 26 -2.61 10.55 3.46
N PHE A 27 -3.19 9.93 2.47
CA PHE A 27 -4.31 9.01 2.64
C PHE A 27 -4.13 7.76 1.77
N SER A 28 -4.86 6.69 2.10
CA SER A 28 -4.96 5.48 1.30
C SER A 28 -6.42 5.14 1.02
N LYS A 29 -6.69 4.43 -0.08
CA LYS A 29 -8.05 3.94 -0.40
C LYS A 29 -8.49 2.85 0.56
N CYS A 30 -7.55 1.99 0.96
CA CYS A 30 -7.76 0.88 1.86
C CYS A 30 -6.46 0.62 2.62
N CYS A 31 -6.50 0.68 3.93
CA CYS A 31 -5.33 0.42 4.77
C CYS A 31 -5.11 -1.08 5.05
N GLY A 32 -6.07 -1.94 4.70
CA GLY A 32 -6.01 -3.38 4.99
C GLY A 32 -6.26 -3.74 6.45
N GLY A 33 -6.76 -2.79 7.26
CA GLY A 33 -7.12 -2.97 8.66
C GLY A 33 -6.19 -2.30 9.66
N VAL A 34 -4.94 -2.02 9.28
CA VAL A 34 -3.97 -1.31 10.10
C VAL A 34 -3.21 -0.30 9.24
N MET A 35 -3.15 0.94 9.68
CA MET A 35 -2.31 1.97 9.06
C MET A 35 -0.83 1.66 9.28
N GLU A 36 0.04 2.20 8.45
CA GLU A 36 1.48 1.96 8.56
C GLU A 36 2.23 3.25 8.84
N LYS A 37 3.40 3.09 9.43
CA LYS A 37 4.35 4.16 9.71
C LYS A 37 4.88 4.78 8.41
N PHE A 38 5.04 6.10 8.39
CA PHE A 38 5.53 6.82 7.22
C PHE A 38 6.88 6.28 6.72
N SER A 39 7.80 6.02 7.64
CA SER A 39 9.16 5.53 7.33
C SER A 39 9.19 4.14 6.69
N VAL A 40 8.17 3.32 6.87
CA VAL A 40 8.02 2.03 6.19
C VAL A 40 7.61 2.20 4.72
N CYS A 41 6.76 3.19 4.44
CA CYS A 41 6.15 3.36 3.14
C CYS A 41 6.93 4.30 2.20
N TRP A 42 7.52 5.36 2.74
CA TRP A 42 8.02 6.48 1.95
C TRP A 42 9.52 6.75 2.14
N GLU A 43 9.87 7.55 3.16
CA GLU A 43 11.22 8.02 3.42
C GLU A 43 11.64 7.64 4.85
N ASP A 44 12.94 7.64 5.14
CA ASP A 44 13.46 7.43 6.50
C ASP A 44 13.22 8.66 7.39
N LYS A 45 11.94 8.97 7.59
CA LYS A 45 11.44 10.05 8.41
C LYS A 45 10.24 9.58 9.20
N ASP A 46 10.20 9.92 10.46
CA ASP A 46 9.06 9.63 11.31
C ASP A 46 8.28 10.91 11.61
N TYR A 47 6.96 10.78 11.64
CA TYR A 47 6.03 11.79 12.07
C TYR A 47 5.20 11.25 13.23
N GLU A 48 5.11 12.01 14.32
CA GLU A 48 4.35 11.59 15.50
C GLU A 48 2.87 11.37 15.22
N TYR A 49 2.31 12.08 14.25
CA TYR A 49 0.92 11.97 13.83
C TYR A 49 0.66 10.92 12.73
N LEU A 50 1.68 10.27 12.17
CA LEU A 50 1.57 9.19 11.18
C LEU A 50 2.06 7.86 11.77
N GLN A 51 1.30 7.37 12.74
CA GLN A 51 1.62 6.14 13.47
C GLN A 51 0.73 4.97 13.02
N PRO A 52 1.21 3.73 13.16
CA PRO A 52 0.41 2.55 12.87
C PRO A 52 -0.70 2.42 13.91
N LEU A 53 -1.94 2.47 13.44
CA LEU A 53 -3.14 2.33 14.26
C LEU A 53 -4.13 1.39 13.57
N PRO A 54 -4.87 0.55 14.33
CA PRO A 54 -5.98 -0.22 13.80
C PRO A 54 -7.07 0.70 13.22
N ASP A 55 -7.53 0.39 12.02
CA ASP A 55 -8.63 1.10 11.34
C ASP A 55 -9.98 0.47 11.73
N THR A 56 -10.26 0.46 13.04
CA THR A 56 -11.41 -0.22 13.63
C THR A 56 -12.12 0.68 14.65
N PRO A 57 -13.40 0.42 14.99
CA PRO A 57 -14.08 1.12 16.06
C PRO A 57 -13.28 1.08 17.37
N GLY A 58 -12.95 2.26 17.92
CA GLY A 58 -12.17 2.39 19.14
C GLY A 58 -10.72 1.88 19.03
N GLN A 59 -10.18 1.74 17.83
CA GLN A 59 -8.83 1.25 17.55
C GLN A 59 -8.53 -0.13 18.17
N GLN A 60 -9.54 -0.99 18.20
CA GLN A 60 -9.45 -2.33 18.79
C GLN A 60 -8.88 -3.34 17.80
N GLU A 61 -7.93 -4.16 18.24
CA GLU A 61 -7.43 -5.30 17.46
C GLU A 61 -8.47 -6.41 17.34
N GLY A 62 -8.44 -7.15 16.22
CA GLY A 62 -9.34 -8.29 15.99
C GLY A 62 -10.78 -7.92 15.66
N VAL A 63 -11.12 -6.63 15.63
CA VAL A 63 -12.44 -6.14 15.22
C VAL A 63 -12.43 -5.86 13.71
N LYS A 64 -13.61 -5.98 13.07
CA LYS A 64 -13.75 -5.69 11.63
C LYS A 64 -13.36 -4.25 11.31
N ALA A 65 -12.41 -4.09 10.41
CA ALA A 65 -11.93 -2.79 9.96
C ALA A 65 -12.99 -2.02 9.15
N PHE A 66 -12.96 -0.70 9.20
CA PHE A 66 -13.87 0.14 8.40
C PHE A 66 -13.71 -0.09 6.90
N CYS A 67 -12.50 -0.37 6.43
CA CYS A 67 -12.22 -0.66 5.03
C CYS A 67 -12.47 -2.13 4.62
N ASP A 68 -12.87 -3.00 5.55
CA ASP A 68 -13.22 -4.42 5.28
C ASP A 68 -14.64 -4.53 4.71
N THR A 69 -14.80 -4.17 3.45
CA THR A 69 -16.07 -4.26 2.75
C THR A 69 -15.88 -4.68 1.30
N SER A 70 -16.77 -5.54 0.83
CA SER A 70 -16.97 -5.86 -0.59
C SER A 70 -18.32 -5.35 -1.10
N ASP A 71 -19.05 -4.59 -0.29
CA ASP A 71 -20.34 -4.02 -0.65
C ASP A 71 -20.18 -2.99 -1.77
N LYS A 72 -20.71 -3.32 -2.96
CA LYS A 72 -20.62 -2.49 -4.15
C LYS A 72 -21.29 -1.12 -3.97
N GLU A 73 -22.35 -1.01 -3.18
CA GLU A 73 -23.01 0.26 -2.92
C GLU A 73 -22.11 1.19 -2.11
N ILE A 74 -21.44 0.67 -1.09
CA ILE A 74 -20.46 1.41 -0.29
C ILE A 74 -19.27 1.79 -1.17
N LEU A 75 -18.68 0.82 -1.87
CA LEU A 75 -17.52 1.05 -2.73
C LEU A 75 -17.81 2.08 -3.83
N SER A 76 -18.99 2.08 -4.41
CA SER A 76 -19.39 3.07 -5.42
C SER A 76 -19.44 4.50 -4.91
N LYS A 77 -19.58 4.70 -3.60
CA LYS A 77 -19.62 6.02 -2.95
C LYS A 77 -18.24 6.53 -2.53
N VAL A 78 -17.31 5.60 -2.19
CA VAL A 78 -15.98 5.95 -1.66
C VAL A 78 -14.86 5.81 -2.69
N LEU A 79 -15.03 4.93 -3.69
CA LEU A 79 -14.10 4.78 -4.79
C LEU A 79 -14.48 5.68 -5.97
N ASN A 80 -13.48 6.16 -6.68
CA ASN A 80 -13.72 6.87 -7.94
C ASN A 80 -14.13 5.89 -9.06
N ASN A 81 -14.54 6.40 -10.23
CA ASN A 81 -15.02 5.57 -11.33
C ASN A 81 -13.99 4.59 -11.89
N TYR A 82 -12.70 4.83 -11.66
CA TYR A 82 -11.61 3.94 -12.14
C TYR A 82 -11.46 2.68 -11.30
N ASP A 83 -11.95 2.70 -10.07
CA ASP A 83 -11.73 1.64 -9.09
C ASP A 83 -13.00 0.85 -8.75
N GLN A 84 -14.15 1.23 -9.31
CA GLN A 84 -15.45 0.62 -8.97
C GLN A 84 -15.56 -0.86 -9.40
N GLU A 85 -14.78 -1.29 -10.39
CA GLU A 85 -14.74 -2.69 -10.81
C GLU A 85 -13.93 -3.56 -9.85
N THR A 86 -13.08 -2.96 -9.04
CA THR A 86 -12.21 -3.67 -8.08
C THR A 86 -12.87 -3.71 -6.72
N VAL A 87 -13.31 -4.89 -6.29
CA VAL A 87 -14.00 -5.12 -5.01
C VAL A 87 -13.12 -5.82 -3.98
N ASP A 88 -11.91 -6.19 -4.34
CA ASP A 88 -10.96 -7.00 -3.57
C ASP A 88 -9.80 -6.17 -2.98
N PHE A 89 -10.03 -4.89 -2.65
CA PHE A 89 -8.99 -4.03 -2.08
C PHE A 89 -8.51 -4.47 -0.70
N TYR A 90 -9.41 -5.02 0.11
CA TYR A 90 -9.09 -5.41 1.47
C TYR A 90 -8.30 -6.71 1.54
N ARG A 91 -8.68 -7.70 0.71
CA ARG A 91 -7.97 -8.97 0.54
C ARG A 91 -7.87 -9.28 -0.95
N TRP A 92 -6.70 -9.67 -1.40
CA TRP A 92 -6.39 -9.85 -2.80
C TRP A 92 -5.39 -10.98 -2.99
N ASN A 93 -5.33 -11.49 -4.20
CA ASN A 93 -4.39 -12.50 -4.66
C ASN A 93 -3.85 -12.11 -6.02
N GLU A 94 -2.56 -12.37 -6.26
CA GLU A 94 -1.90 -12.21 -7.55
C GLU A 94 -1.09 -13.48 -7.84
N VAL A 95 -1.21 -14.00 -9.03
CA VAL A 95 -0.52 -15.21 -9.46
C VAL A 95 0.43 -14.86 -10.60
N TYR A 96 1.66 -15.30 -10.49
CA TYR A 96 2.68 -15.10 -11.50
C TYR A 96 3.29 -16.42 -11.92
N GLU A 97 3.40 -16.62 -13.23
CA GLU A 97 4.34 -17.60 -13.75
C GLU A 97 5.77 -17.09 -13.53
N ARG A 98 6.69 -17.97 -13.18
CA ARG A 98 8.05 -17.62 -12.77
C ARG A 98 8.83 -16.84 -13.83
N GLU A 99 8.69 -17.21 -15.08
CA GLU A 99 9.30 -16.54 -16.23
C GLU A 99 8.75 -15.11 -16.39
N SER A 100 7.44 -14.97 -16.27
CA SER A 100 6.75 -13.66 -16.36
C SER A 100 7.16 -12.73 -15.22
N LEU A 101 7.28 -13.24 -14.00
CA LEU A 101 7.76 -12.49 -12.85
C LEU A 101 9.22 -12.05 -13.03
N SER A 102 10.07 -12.92 -13.56
CA SER A 102 11.49 -12.61 -13.81
C SER A 102 11.64 -11.47 -14.81
N ALA A 103 10.92 -11.55 -15.94
CA ALA A 103 10.91 -10.50 -16.96
C ALA A 103 10.35 -9.18 -16.41
N LEU A 104 9.29 -9.23 -15.62
CA LEU A 104 8.70 -8.04 -15.00
C LEU A 104 9.68 -7.35 -14.05
N ILE A 105 10.37 -8.12 -13.19
CA ILE A 105 11.35 -7.56 -12.24
C ILE A 105 12.52 -6.92 -13.01
N GLU A 106 13.01 -7.55 -14.05
CA GLU A 106 14.05 -6.99 -14.91
C GLU A 106 13.60 -5.69 -15.57
N GLU A 107 12.40 -5.67 -16.16
CA GLU A 107 11.80 -4.47 -16.77
C GLU A 107 11.70 -3.31 -15.77
N ARG A 108 11.25 -3.61 -14.53
CA ARG A 108 10.96 -2.61 -13.52
C ARG A 108 12.18 -2.11 -12.74
N SER A 109 13.16 -2.97 -12.53
CA SER A 109 14.38 -2.65 -11.78
C SER A 109 15.53 -2.22 -12.68
N GLY A 110 15.51 -2.59 -13.97
CA GLY A 110 16.65 -2.46 -14.89
C GLY A 110 17.77 -3.46 -14.59
N ILE A 111 17.53 -4.47 -13.75
CA ILE A 111 18.53 -5.43 -13.28
C ILE A 111 18.08 -6.85 -13.66
N SER A 112 18.85 -7.54 -14.49
CA SER A 112 18.63 -8.95 -14.76
C SER A 112 19.09 -9.79 -13.57
N LEU A 113 18.17 -10.57 -13.02
CA LEU A 113 18.44 -11.51 -11.93
C LEU A 113 18.55 -12.97 -12.42
N GLY A 114 18.37 -13.18 -13.73
CA GLY A 114 18.06 -14.49 -14.27
C GLY A 114 16.67 -14.96 -13.83
N GLN A 115 16.45 -16.24 -13.73
CA GLN A 115 15.16 -16.78 -13.28
C GLN A 115 14.96 -16.56 -11.77
N VAL A 116 13.87 -15.95 -11.38
CA VAL A 116 13.50 -15.74 -9.96
C VAL A 116 13.28 -17.09 -9.28
N LYS A 117 13.94 -17.31 -8.17
CA LYS A 117 13.87 -18.54 -7.34
C LYS A 117 12.98 -18.35 -6.12
N SER A 118 13.18 -17.23 -5.40
CA SER A 118 12.39 -16.90 -4.21
C SER A 118 12.24 -15.41 -4.00
N LEU A 119 11.17 -15.06 -3.28
CA LEU A 119 10.91 -13.76 -2.70
C LEU A 119 10.93 -13.94 -1.18
N GLU A 120 11.77 -13.20 -0.48
CA GLU A 120 12.01 -13.40 0.96
C GLU A 120 11.78 -12.07 1.70
N PRO A 121 10.68 -11.92 2.44
CA PRO A 121 10.49 -10.78 3.31
C PRO A 121 11.59 -10.72 4.37
N LEU A 122 12.38 -9.64 4.38
CA LEU A 122 13.45 -9.42 5.35
C LEU A 122 12.96 -8.63 6.56
N GLU A 123 12.10 -7.63 6.30
CA GLU A 123 11.57 -6.76 7.34
C GLU A 123 10.11 -6.43 7.04
N ARG A 124 9.31 -6.30 8.09
CA ARG A 124 7.92 -5.86 8.02
C ARG A 124 7.68 -4.71 9.01
N GLY A 125 6.79 -3.80 8.62
CA GLY A 125 6.25 -2.81 9.53
C GLY A 125 5.18 -3.39 10.45
N GLN A 126 4.64 -2.58 11.33
CA GLN A 126 3.65 -3.01 12.33
C GLN A 126 2.31 -3.42 11.70
N SER A 127 1.97 -2.91 10.52
CA SER A 127 0.79 -3.34 9.76
C SER A 127 0.97 -4.65 9.00
N GLY A 128 2.13 -5.30 9.12
CA GLY A 128 2.51 -6.49 8.35
C GLY A 128 3.05 -6.18 6.94
N ARG A 129 3.08 -4.89 6.53
CA ARG A 129 3.67 -4.51 5.23
C ARG A 129 5.15 -4.81 5.19
N ILE A 130 5.59 -5.44 4.10
CA ILE A 130 7.01 -5.69 3.83
C ILE A 130 7.67 -4.34 3.56
N SER A 131 8.67 -3.99 4.37
CA SER A 131 9.51 -2.80 4.21
C SER A 131 10.82 -3.11 3.49
N ARG A 132 11.29 -4.38 3.56
CA ARG A 132 12.45 -4.87 2.79
C ARG A 132 12.19 -6.27 2.28
N LEU A 133 12.38 -6.45 0.98
CA LEU A 133 12.19 -7.72 0.27
C LEU A 133 13.49 -8.12 -0.40
N ARG A 134 13.93 -9.36 -0.17
CA ARG A 134 15.00 -10.00 -0.95
C ARG A 134 14.38 -10.78 -2.11
N ILE A 135 14.86 -10.54 -3.30
CA ILE A 135 14.50 -11.25 -4.52
C ILE A 135 15.71 -12.07 -4.93
N VAL A 136 15.61 -13.37 -4.86
CA VAL A 136 16.69 -14.28 -5.23
C VAL A 136 16.49 -14.77 -6.65
N GLY A 137 17.40 -14.45 -7.52
CA GLY A 137 17.45 -14.98 -8.89
C GLY A 137 18.50 -16.07 -9.06
N SER A 138 18.54 -16.67 -10.26
CA SER A 138 19.55 -17.69 -10.59
C SER A 138 20.96 -17.10 -10.76
N GLU A 139 21.06 -15.83 -11.10
CA GLU A 139 22.33 -15.15 -11.39
C GLU A 139 22.68 -14.11 -10.32
N ARG A 140 21.67 -13.42 -9.79
CA ARG A 140 21.88 -12.33 -8.82
C ARG A 140 20.76 -12.29 -7.79
N THR A 141 21.04 -11.59 -6.70
CA THR A 141 20.06 -11.26 -5.66
C THR A 141 19.88 -9.75 -5.58
N LEU A 142 18.66 -9.31 -5.47
CA LEU A 142 18.27 -7.90 -5.30
C LEU A 142 17.57 -7.73 -3.96
N VAL A 143 17.91 -6.69 -3.21
CA VAL A 143 17.15 -6.27 -2.04
C VAL A 143 16.45 -4.96 -2.34
N VAL A 144 15.13 -4.95 -2.17
CA VAL A 144 14.25 -3.82 -2.46
C VAL A 144 13.63 -3.31 -1.16
N GLY A 145 13.57 -2.07 -0.96
CA GLY A 145 12.78 -1.33 0.05
C GLY A 145 12.32 -0.05 -0.60
N LYS A 146 11.32 0.54 -0.27
CA LYS A 146 10.30 0.44 0.76
C LYS A 146 8.99 -0.11 0.18
N GLU A 147 7.87 0.04 0.90
CA GLU A 147 6.56 -0.48 0.53
C GLU A 147 6.17 -0.14 -0.93
N LEU A 148 6.24 1.13 -1.28
CA LEU A 148 5.87 1.59 -2.62
C LEU A 148 6.77 1.02 -3.72
N GLU A 149 8.07 0.92 -3.46
CA GLU A 149 9.03 0.38 -4.43
C GLU A 149 8.85 -1.13 -4.62
N ILE A 150 8.59 -1.87 -3.55
CA ILE A 150 8.25 -3.30 -3.63
C ILE A 150 7.03 -3.51 -4.51
N ARG A 151 5.97 -2.71 -4.31
CA ARG A 151 4.75 -2.78 -5.13
C ARG A 151 5.02 -2.45 -6.59
N ARG A 152 5.88 -1.48 -6.85
CA ARG A 152 6.24 -1.05 -8.21
C ARG A 152 6.99 -2.14 -8.98
N ILE A 153 7.92 -2.81 -8.32
CA ILE A 153 8.76 -3.84 -8.95
C ILE A 153 7.99 -5.12 -9.24
N LEU A 154 7.03 -5.46 -8.38
CA LEU A 154 6.24 -6.69 -8.50
C LEU A 154 4.95 -6.53 -9.31
N SER A 155 4.72 -5.41 -9.98
CA SER A 155 3.51 -5.24 -10.80
C SER A 155 3.74 -4.31 -11.98
N LYS A 156 3.00 -4.50 -13.06
CA LYS A 156 2.97 -3.59 -14.22
C LYS A 156 2.38 -2.22 -13.86
N SER A 157 1.47 -2.18 -12.92
CA SER A 157 0.97 -0.94 -12.32
C SER A 157 1.55 -0.77 -10.91
N HIS A 158 0.77 -1.14 -9.89
CA HIS A 158 1.21 -1.25 -8.50
C HIS A 158 0.38 -2.35 -7.82
N LEU A 159 1.01 -3.23 -7.05
CA LEU A 159 0.28 -4.12 -6.15
C LEU A 159 -0.60 -3.29 -5.21
N LYS A 160 -1.70 -3.88 -4.78
CA LYS A 160 -2.63 -3.20 -3.86
C LYS A 160 -1.98 -2.86 -2.51
N SER A 161 -1.01 -3.68 -2.06
CA SER A 161 -0.24 -3.51 -0.83
C SER A 161 1.08 -4.27 -0.90
N SER A 162 2.00 -4.01 0.04
CA SER A 162 3.12 -4.91 0.34
C SER A 162 2.85 -5.82 1.56
N ALA A 163 1.63 -5.78 2.11
CA ALA A 163 1.20 -6.72 3.15
C ALA A 163 0.67 -8.00 2.47
N PHE A 164 1.57 -8.87 2.08
CA PHE A 164 1.25 -10.16 1.45
C PHE A 164 2.14 -11.27 1.98
N ASP A 165 1.66 -12.49 1.86
CA ASP A 165 2.42 -13.72 2.04
C ASP A 165 2.69 -14.35 0.67
N ILE A 166 3.68 -15.22 0.60
CA ILE A 166 4.18 -15.80 -0.64
C ILE A 166 4.00 -17.31 -0.56
N GLU A 167 3.31 -17.86 -1.57
CA GLU A 167 3.13 -19.29 -1.77
C GLU A 167 3.80 -19.69 -3.09
N TYR A 168 4.32 -20.94 -3.17
CA TYR A 168 5.06 -21.47 -4.32
C TYR A 168 4.39 -22.70 -4.90
#